data_b9f3bb56a803879fd1a263442aa1ec39
#
_entry.id   b9f3bb56a803879fd1a263442aa1ec39
#
_cell.length_a   1.000
_cell.length_b   1.000
_cell.length_c   1.000
_cell.angle_alpha   90.00
_cell.angle_beta   90.00
_cell.angle_gamma   90.00
#
_symmetry.space_group_name_H-M   'P 1'
#
loop_
_entity.id
_entity.type
_entity.pdbx_description
1 polymer ?
#
loop_
_entity_poly.entity_id
_entity_poly.type
_entity_poly.pdbx_seq_one_letter_code
_entity_poly.pdbx_strand_id
1 'polypeptide(L)'
;MITLFHHPKTRSTRFIFLLEELGVPYEIRLVSVRKRDGTGERDPANPHPHGKVPAIIDDGTVVFESSAIALYLTDRFAERGLGPLVGDADRGAYLSWLAYYNGVLEPAFVSKFLNVQVPRGTAGWVAVEEAMPALIQALSRGPYLLGERFSAADVLYGTTFAMFSQNPLMEKSEVIDAYAQRVVARPAFQRAMAHDGS
;
A
#
# COMPACT_ATOMS: atom_id res chain seq x y z
N MET A 1 -6.24 16.37 13.51
CA MET A 1 -4.91 16.36 12.79
C MET A 1 -4.42 14.92 12.73
N ILE A 2 -3.90 14.49 11.56
CA ILE A 2 -3.46 13.11 11.34
C ILE A 2 -2.05 12.93 11.91
N THR A 3 -1.86 11.90 12.75
CA THR A 3 -0.54 11.41 13.18
C THR A 3 -0.28 10.06 12.51
N LEU A 4 0.73 9.96 11.66
CA LEU A 4 1.19 8.71 11.05
C LEU A 4 2.29 8.08 11.90
N PHE A 5 2.05 6.86 12.38
CA PHE A 5 3.08 6.04 13.02
C PHE A 5 3.91 5.34 11.96
N HIS A 6 5.21 5.65 11.97
CA HIS A 6 6.10 5.33 10.87
C HIS A 6 7.40 4.69 11.36
N HIS A 7 7.93 3.78 10.55
CA HIS A 7 9.29 3.28 10.63
C HIS A 7 9.91 3.34 9.23
N PRO A 8 11.10 3.94 9.05
CA PRO A 8 11.71 4.10 7.74
C PRO A 8 11.85 2.79 6.95
N LYS A 9 11.73 2.87 5.64
CA LYS A 9 11.89 1.74 4.69
C LYS A 9 10.91 0.59 4.96
N THR A 10 9.70 0.93 5.39
CA THR A 10 8.62 -0.04 5.61
C THR A 10 7.37 0.32 4.81
N ARG A 11 6.30 -0.45 5.02
CA ARG A 11 4.99 -0.18 4.39
C ARG A 11 4.39 1.17 4.78
N SER A 12 4.84 1.78 5.87
CA SER A 12 4.35 3.11 6.27
C SER A 12 4.83 4.26 5.37
N THR A 13 5.94 4.10 4.65
CA THR A 13 6.44 5.08 3.68
C THR A 13 5.40 5.44 2.62
N ARG A 14 4.60 4.46 2.16
CA ARG A 14 3.53 4.72 1.18
C ARG A 14 2.40 5.60 1.71
N PHE A 15 2.26 5.69 3.04
CA PHE A 15 1.27 6.58 3.65
C PHE A 15 1.78 8.01 3.81
N ILE A 16 3.08 8.23 3.90
CA ILE A 16 3.67 9.55 3.67
C ILE A 16 3.32 9.98 2.25
N PHE A 17 3.55 9.12 1.25
CA PHE A 17 3.20 9.40 -0.14
C PHE A 17 1.70 9.70 -0.31
N LEU A 18 0.80 8.91 0.26
CA LEU A 18 -0.64 9.16 0.16
C LEU A 18 -1.04 10.50 0.79
N LEU A 19 -0.48 10.84 1.96
CA LEU A 19 -0.75 12.11 2.64
C LEU A 19 -0.21 13.31 1.85
N GLU A 20 0.95 13.16 1.21
CA GLU A 20 1.50 14.14 0.28
C GLU A 20 0.65 14.31 -1.00
N GLU A 21 0.06 13.24 -1.53
CA GLU A 21 -0.89 13.31 -2.65
C GLU A 21 -2.19 14.00 -2.25
N LEU A 22 -2.67 13.74 -1.05
CA LEU A 22 -3.86 14.40 -0.50
C LEU A 22 -3.59 15.89 -0.22
N GLY A 23 -2.34 16.27 0.02
CA GLY A 23 -1.98 17.65 0.36
C GLY A 23 -2.63 18.12 1.66
N VAL A 24 -2.71 17.25 2.66
CA VAL A 24 -3.31 17.52 3.96
C VAL A 24 -2.24 17.62 5.05
N PRO A 25 -2.48 18.40 6.12
CA PRO A 25 -1.56 18.47 7.25
C PRO A 25 -1.47 17.13 7.99
N TYR A 26 -0.27 16.69 8.31
CA TYR A 26 -0.01 15.49 9.09
C TYR A 26 1.29 15.62 9.89
N GLU A 27 1.42 14.77 10.89
CA GLU A 27 2.65 14.59 11.67
C GLU A 27 3.16 13.16 11.52
N ILE A 28 4.47 13.00 11.48
CA ILE A 28 5.12 11.68 11.51
C ILE A 28 5.58 11.44 12.94
N ARG A 29 5.14 10.31 13.52
CA ARG A 29 5.66 9.77 14.76
C ARG A 29 6.49 8.54 14.48
N LEU A 30 7.80 8.68 14.62
CA LEU A 30 8.72 7.55 14.48
C LEU A 30 8.49 6.56 15.63
N VAL A 31 8.42 5.28 15.28
CA VAL A 31 8.24 4.18 16.24
C VAL A 31 9.21 3.04 15.95
N SER A 32 9.62 2.33 16.99
CA SER A 32 10.31 1.06 16.83
C SER A 32 9.35 -0.06 16.46
N VAL A 33 9.84 -1.01 15.68
CA VAL A 33 9.10 -2.21 15.29
C VAL A 33 10.00 -3.45 15.43
N ARG A 34 9.41 -4.59 15.74
CA ARG A 34 10.15 -5.85 15.70
C ARG A 34 10.50 -6.19 14.25
N LYS A 35 11.79 -6.36 13.99
CA LYS A 35 12.32 -6.71 12.67
C LYS A 35 12.34 -8.22 12.46
N ARG A 36 12.55 -8.62 11.20
CA ARG A 36 12.63 -10.03 10.79
C ARG A 36 13.78 -10.79 11.45
N ASP A 37 14.90 -10.12 11.70
CA ASP A 37 16.08 -10.69 12.38
C ASP A 37 15.91 -10.82 13.89
N GLY A 38 14.70 -10.52 14.42
CA GLY A 38 14.37 -10.56 15.83
C GLY A 38 14.79 -9.32 16.62
N THR A 39 15.48 -8.37 15.99
CA THR A 39 15.85 -7.09 16.63
C THR A 39 14.67 -6.12 16.64
N GLY A 40 14.82 -5.05 17.42
CA GLY A 40 13.78 -4.05 17.63
C GLY A 40 12.67 -4.56 18.55
N GLU A 41 11.96 -3.63 19.14
CA GLU A 41 10.87 -3.91 20.07
C GLU A 41 9.60 -3.17 19.65
N ARG A 42 8.48 -3.63 20.18
CA ARG A 42 7.21 -2.91 20.04
C ARG A 42 7.29 -1.60 20.80
N ASP A 43 7.07 -0.50 20.11
CA ASP A 43 6.92 0.81 20.75
C ASP A 43 5.58 0.87 21.51
N PRO A 44 5.57 1.17 22.82
CA PRO A 44 4.33 1.29 23.59
C PRO A 44 3.39 2.39 23.07
N ALA A 45 3.94 3.40 22.40
CA ALA A 45 3.17 4.50 21.84
C ALA A 45 2.48 4.15 20.51
N ASN A 46 2.87 3.02 19.86
CA ASN A 46 2.26 2.59 18.61
C ASN A 46 0.88 1.99 18.87
N PRO A 47 -0.21 2.59 18.35
CA PRO A 47 -1.57 2.13 18.59
C PRO A 47 -1.93 0.83 17.85
N HIS A 48 -1.09 0.38 16.92
CA HIS A 48 -1.33 -0.86 16.20
C HIS A 48 -1.36 -2.06 17.17
N PRO A 49 -2.38 -2.94 17.15
CA PRO A 49 -2.54 -4.03 18.12
C PRO A 49 -1.34 -4.98 18.17
N HIS A 50 -0.63 -5.15 17.05
CA HIS A 50 0.58 -5.97 16.95
C HIS A 50 1.88 -5.16 16.88
N GLY A 51 1.85 -3.85 17.16
CA GLY A 51 3.03 -2.97 17.09
C GLY A 51 3.64 -2.87 15.69
N LYS A 52 2.84 -3.06 14.64
CA LYS A 52 3.28 -2.93 13.24
C LYS A 52 3.03 -1.51 12.73
N VAL A 53 3.51 -1.22 11.54
CA VAL A 53 3.25 0.00 10.79
C VAL A 53 2.81 -0.34 9.37
N PRO A 54 1.92 0.47 8.77
CA PRO A 54 1.39 1.75 9.25
C PRO A 54 0.29 1.64 10.29
N ALA A 55 0.12 2.69 11.08
CA ALA A 55 -1.07 3.03 11.82
C ALA A 55 -1.24 4.55 11.80
N ILE A 56 -2.45 5.05 11.89
CA ILE A 56 -2.72 6.48 12.02
C ILE A 56 -3.63 6.76 13.23
N ILE A 57 -3.53 7.96 13.75
CA ILE A 57 -4.56 8.56 14.62
C ILE A 57 -5.07 9.81 13.92
N ASP A 58 -6.37 9.91 13.70
CA ASP A 58 -7.04 11.13 13.22
C ASP A 58 -8.11 11.54 14.22
N ASP A 59 -7.90 12.70 14.87
CA ASP A 59 -8.81 13.24 15.88
C ASP A 59 -9.27 12.20 16.93
N GLY A 60 -8.31 11.39 17.41
CA GLY A 60 -8.56 10.34 18.40
C GLY A 60 -8.99 8.98 17.82
N THR A 61 -9.34 8.91 16.54
CA THR A 61 -9.68 7.65 15.86
C THR A 61 -8.43 6.92 15.43
N VAL A 62 -8.24 5.69 15.89
CA VAL A 62 -7.15 4.81 15.46
C VAL A 62 -7.57 4.03 14.23
N VAL A 63 -6.76 4.08 13.16
CA VAL A 63 -6.94 3.25 11.97
C VAL A 63 -5.63 2.53 11.67
N PHE A 64 -5.71 1.24 11.39
CA PHE A 64 -4.58 0.40 11.03
C PHE A 64 -4.96 -0.53 9.87
N GLU A 65 -4.01 -1.26 9.30
CA GLU A 65 -4.06 -1.98 8.03
C GLU A 65 -4.03 -1.06 6.80
N SER A 66 -3.14 -1.38 5.85
CA SER A 66 -2.89 -0.52 4.69
C SER A 66 -4.14 -0.19 3.89
N SER A 67 -4.98 -1.18 3.59
CA SER A 67 -6.21 -0.96 2.81
C SER A 67 -7.25 -0.14 3.58
N ALA A 68 -7.35 -0.35 4.90
CA ALA A 68 -8.27 0.42 5.74
C ALA A 68 -7.84 1.87 5.86
N ILE A 69 -6.55 2.14 6.06
CA ILE A 69 -6.02 3.52 6.11
C ILE A 69 -6.22 4.22 4.75
N ALA A 70 -5.94 3.53 3.64
CA ALA A 70 -6.14 4.10 2.31
C ALA A 70 -7.61 4.47 2.06
N LEU A 71 -8.53 3.58 2.40
CA LEU A 71 -9.97 3.82 2.28
C LEU A 71 -10.42 4.97 3.18
N TYR A 72 -10.04 4.93 4.46
CA TYR A 72 -10.39 5.96 5.43
C TYR A 72 -9.95 7.35 4.97
N LEU A 73 -8.69 7.49 4.55
CA LEU A 73 -8.14 8.77 4.12
C LEU A 73 -8.81 9.28 2.83
N THR A 74 -9.11 8.41 1.87
CA THR A 74 -9.79 8.83 0.63
C THR A 74 -11.26 9.17 0.84
N ASP A 75 -11.94 8.56 1.80
CA ASP A 75 -13.31 8.93 2.19
C ASP A 75 -13.31 10.22 3.03
N ARG A 76 -12.35 10.37 3.95
CA ARG A 76 -12.21 11.56 4.81
C ARG A 76 -11.88 12.82 4.03
N PHE A 77 -11.12 12.71 2.95
CA PHE A 77 -10.68 13.79 2.07
C PHE A 77 -11.19 13.58 0.63
N ALA A 78 -12.48 13.31 0.53
CA ALA A 78 -13.17 12.98 -0.71
C ALA A 78 -12.96 14.00 -1.82
N GLU A 79 -12.87 15.29 -1.48
CA GLU A 79 -12.64 16.39 -2.41
C GLU A 79 -11.26 16.33 -3.11
N ARG A 80 -10.33 15.54 -2.60
CA ARG A 80 -9.00 15.33 -3.22
C ARG A 80 -9.03 14.32 -4.37
N GLY A 81 -10.12 13.57 -4.53
CA GLY A 81 -10.38 12.72 -5.68
C GLY A 81 -9.50 11.48 -5.79
N LEU A 82 -8.82 11.06 -4.71
CA LEU A 82 -7.92 9.88 -4.71
C LEU A 82 -8.63 8.54 -4.45
N GLY A 83 -9.94 8.54 -4.33
CA GLY A 83 -10.77 7.35 -4.28
C GLY A 83 -12.18 7.63 -4.82
N PRO A 84 -12.81 6.67 -5.50
CA PRO A 84 -14.23 6.77 -5.84
C PRO A 84 -15.10 6.81 -4.58
N LEU A 85 -16.16 7.60 -4.59
CA LEU A 85 -17.10 7.73 -3.48
C LEU A 85 -18.20 6.66 -3.52
N VAL A 86 -18.95 6.55 -2.42
CA VAL A 86 -20.16 5.72 -2.40
C VAL A 86 -21.13 6.24 -3.46
N GLY A 87 -21.55 5.34 -4.36
CA GLY A 87 -22.38 5.67 -5.51
C GLY A 87 -21.62 5.84 -6.83
N ASP A 88 -20.30 6.04 -6.81
CA ASP A 88 -19.48 6.07 -8.02
C ASP A 88 -19.40 4.67 -8.66
N ALA A 89 -19.41 4.62 -9.99
CA ALA A 89 -19.33 3.36 -10.75
C ALA A 89 -18.07 2.54 -10.42
N ASP A 90 -16.94 3.20 -10.17
CA ASP A 90 -15.66 2.55 -9.89
C ASP A 90 -15.47 2.16 -8.42
N ARG A 91 -16.42 2.50 -7.52
CA ARG A 91 -16.28 2.22 -6.09
C ARG A 91 -16.08 0.74 -5.79
N GLY A 92 -16.84 -0.13 -6.46
CA GLY A 92 -16.70 -1.58 -6.29
C GLY A 92 -15.31 -2.09 -6.69
N ALA A 93 -14.79 -1.64 -7.83
CA ALA A 93 -13.45 -1.97 -8.31
C ALA A 93 -12.37 -1.48 -7.33
N TYR A 94 -12.50 -0.25 -6.85
CA TYR A 94 -11.57 0.33 -5.86
C TYR A 94 -11.50 -0.49 -4.57
N LEU A 95 -12.65 -0.82 -3.99
CA LEU A 95 -12.74 -1.66 -2.79
C LEU A 95 -12.13 -3.04 -3.02
N SER A 96 -12.41 -3.62 -4.20
CA SER A 96 -11.86 -4.93 -4.58
C SER A 96 -10.34 -4.89 -4.65
N TRP A 97 -9.75 -3.88 -5.28
CA TRP A 97 -8.28 -3.75 -5.33
C TRP A 97 -7.65 -3.49 -3.96
N LEU A 98 -8.28 -2.69 -3.10
CA LEU A 98 -7.80 -2.52 -1.73
C LEU A 98 -7.83 -3.83 -0.94
N ALA A 99 -8.94 -4.57 -1.02
CA ALA A 99 -9.06 -5.87 -0.34
C ALA A 99 -8.10 -6.92 -0.94
N TYR A 100 -7.96 -6.96 -2.27
CA TYR A 100 -7.05 -7.86 -2.98
C TYR A 100 -5.59 -7.61 -2.60
N TYR A 101 -5.22 -6.35 -2.36
CA TYR A 101 -3.88 -6.00 -1.91
C TYR A 101 -3.51 -6.74 -0.61
N ASN A 102 -4.32 -6.59 0.43
CA ASN A 102 -4.03 -7.19 1.74
C ASN A 102 -4.38 -8.69 1.79
N GLY A 103 -5.43 -9.11 1.10
CA GLY A 103 -5.95 -10.47 1.19
C GLY A 103 -5.33 -11.46 0.20
N VAL A 104 -4.73 -10.97 -0.88
CA VAL A 104 -4.18 -11.84 -1.94
C VAL A 104 -2.74 -11.49 -2.26
N LEU A 105 -2.45 -10.26 -2.70
CA LEU A 105 -1.14 -9.92 -3.25
C LEU A 105 -0.03 -9.99 -2.20
N GLU A 106 -0.22 -9.32 -1.05
CA GLU A 106 0.78 -9.34 0.02
C GLU A 106 1.04 -10.76 0.58
N PRO A 107 0.01 -11.57 0.91
CA PRO A 107 0.23 -12.95 1.32
C PRO A 107 0.92 -13.81 0.25
N ALA A 108 0.59 -13.61 -1.03
CA ALA A 108 1.25 -14.30 -2.13
C ALA A 108 2.76 -14.00 -2.17
N PHE A 109 3.14 -12.73 -2.09
CA PHE A 109 4.54 -12.33 -2.03
C PHE A 109 5.26 -12.87 -0.80
N VAL A 110 4.63 -12.79 0.37
CA VAL A 110 5.21 -13.31 1.62
C VAL A 110 5.43 -14.83 1.51
N SER A 111 4.45 -15.57 1.00
CA SER A 111 4.55 -17.01 0.80
C SER A 111 5.70 -17.37 -0.15
N LYS A 112 5.79 -16.66 -1.30
CA LYS A 112 6.88 -16.82 -2.26
C LYS A 112 8.24 -16.50 -1.65
N PHE A 113 8.35 -15.39 -0.92
CA PHE A 113 9.57 -14.95 -0.27
C PHE A 113 10.06 -15.93 0.81
N LEU A 114 9.14 -16.54 1.56
CA LEU A 114 9.44 -17.54 2.58
C LEU A 114 9.56 -18.95 2.02
N ASN A 115 9.36 -19.14 0.72
CA ASN A 115 9.30 -20.45 0.06
C ASN A 115 8.27 -21.40 0.72
N VAL A 116 7.12 -20.84 1.11
CA VAL A 116 6.01 -21.60 1.70
C VAL A 116 5.00 -21.90 0.61
N GLN A 117 4.74 -23.19 0.40
CA GLN A 117 3.69 -23.63 -0.50
C GLN A 117 2.37 -23.78 0.26
N VAL A 118 1.36 -23.08 -0.21
CA VAL A 118 0.00 -23.20 0.31
C VAL A 118 -0.83 -24.00 -0.69
N PRO A 119 -1.36 -25.17 -0.32
CA PRO A 119 -2.18 -25.97 -1.24
C PRO A 119 -3.40 -25.19 -1.72
N ARG A 120 -3.75 -25.33 -3.00
CA ARG A 120 -4.93 -24.70 -3.58
C ARG A 120 -6.19 -25.01 -2.76
N GLY A 121 -7.03 -24.01 -2.57
CA GLY A 121 -8.26 -24.13 -1.82
C GLY A 121 -8.11 -24.11 -0.30
N THR A 122 -6.87 -23.98 0.23
CA THR A 122 -6.62 -23.89 1.67
C THR A 122 -6.70 -22.44 2.18
N ALA A 123 -6.25 -21.48 1.36
CA ALA A 123 -6.21 -20.06 1.72
C ALA A 123 -7.04 -19.21 0.77
N GLY A 124 -7.38 -18.00 1.21
CA GLY A 124 -8.08 -17.01 0.38
C GLY A 124 -7.19 -16.30 -0.65
N TRP A 125 -5.88 -16.63 -0.69
CA TRP A 125 -4.95 -16.09 -1.68
C TRP A 125 -4.43 -17.20 -2.60
N VAL A 126 -3.87 -16.77 -3.72
CA VAL A 126 -3.27 -17.65 -4.74
C VAL A 126 -1.76 -17.42 -4.82
N ALA A 127 -1.05 -18.24 -5.59
CA ALA A 127 0.37 -18.00 -5.85
C ALA A 127 0.58 -16.69 -6.64
N VAL A 128 1.78 -16.10 -6.55
CA VAL A 128 2.11 -14.86 -7.27
C VAL A 128 1.87 -15.00 -8.76
N GLU A 129 2.21 -16.16 -9.33
CA GLU A 129 2.05 -16.50 -10.74
C GLU A 129 0.59 -16.49 -11.20
N GLU A 130 -0.35 -16.71 -10.28
CA GLU A 130 -1.80 -16.63 -10.54
C GLU A 130 -2.36 -15.21 -10.26
N ALA A 131 -1.74 -14.48 -9.32
CA ALA A 131 -2.18 -13.12 -8.98
C ALA A 131 -1.78 -12.09 -10.04
N MET A 132 -0.57 -12.21 -10.61
CA MET A 132 -0.02 -11.22 -11.54
C MET A 132 -0.82 -11.04 -12.85
N PRO A 133 -1.34 -12.09 -13.50
CA PRO A 133 -2.16 -11.94 -14.70
C PRO A 133 -3.39 -11.04 -14.51
N ALA A 134 -4.06 -11.10 -13.36
CA ALA A 134 -5.21 -10.25 -13.07
C ALA A 134 -4.82 -8.76 -13.01
N LEU A 135 -3.65 -8.45 -12.45
CA LEU A 135 -3.11 -7.09 -12.38
C LEU A 135 -2.68 -6.59 -13.76
N ILE A 136 -1.97 -7.42 -14.54
CA ILE A 136 -1.58 -7.08 -15.91
C ILE A 136 -2.81 -6.80 -16.77
N GLN A 137 -3.86 -7.60 -16.63
CA GLN A 137 -5.13 -7.40 -17.35
C GLN A 137 -5.80 -6.08 -16.92
N ALA A 138 -5.80 -5.72 -15.64
CA ALA A 138 -6.33 -4.44 -15.19
C ALA A 138 -5.56 -3.26 -15.80
N LEU A 139 -4.23 -3.34 -15.73
CA LEU A 139 -3.32 -2.30 -16.23
C LEU A 139 -3.25 -2.25 -17.78
N SER A 140 -3.77 -3.23 -18.51
CA SER A 140 -3.91 -3.14 -19.97
C SER A 140 -5.07 -2.23 -20.41
N ARG A 141 -5.93 -1.83 -19.48
CA ARG A 141 -7.10 -0.96 -19.76
C ARG A 141 -6.80 0.53 -19.56
N GLY A 142 -5.64 0.86 -19.02
CA GLY A 142 -5.23 2.24 -18.75
C GLY A 142 -3.98 2.32 -17.89
N PRO A 143 -3.51 3.53 -17.61
CA PRO A 143 -2.28 3.75 -16.86
C PRO A 143 -2.35 3.35 -15.38
N TYR A 144 -3.55 3.14 -14.82
CA TYR A 144 -3.78 2.85 -13.41
C TYR A 144 -4.78 1.71 -13.22
N LEU A 145 -4.93 1.22 -11.99
CA LEU A 145 -5.83 0.11 -11.67
C LEU A 145 -7.32 0.42 -11.95
N LEU A 146 -7.69 1.70 -11.90
CA LEU A 146 -9.03 2.20 -12.26
C LEU A 146 -9.05 2.88 -13.65
N GLY A 147 -8.27 2.37 -14.60
CA GLY A 147 -8.17 2.94 -15.93
C GLY A 147 -7.36 4.25 -15.94
N GLU A 148 -7.98 5.36 -16.31
CA GLU A 148 -7.29 6.67 -16.36
C GLU A 148 -7.15 7.34 -14.99
N ARG A 149 -7.86 6.87 -13.98
CA ARG A 149 -7.92 7.50 -12.67
C ARG A 149 -6.86 6.93 -11.73
N PHE A 150 -5.92 7.79 -11.31
CA PHE A 150 -5.02 7.49 -10.19
C PHE A 150 -5.79 7.46 -8.87
N SER A 151 -5.50 6.50 -8.01
CA SER A 151 -6.17 6.32 -6.73
C SER A 151 -5.20 5.88 -5.63
N ALA A 152 -5.67 5.84 -4.38
CA ALA A 152 -4.87 5.30 -3.28
C ALA A 152 -4.55 3.79 -3.45
N ALA A 153 -5.31 3.04 -4.26
CA ALA A 153 -4.91 1.69 -4.64
C ALA A 153 -3.57 1.70 -5.38
N ASP A 154 -3.37 2.64 -6.31
CA ASP A 154 -2.12 2.75 -7.07
C ASP A 154 -0.93 3.14 -6.17
N VAL A 155 -1.17 3.88 -5.10
CA VAL A 155 -0.15 4.15 -4.07
C VAL A 155 0.35 2.84 -3.45
N LEU A 156 -0.56 1.92 -3.08
CA LEU A 156 -0.19 0.64 -2.49
C LEU A 156 0.55 -0.26 -3.48
N TYR A 157 -0.02 -0.46 -4.66
CA TYR A 157 0.52 -1.38 -5.67
C TYR A 157 1.80 -0.85 -6.31
N GLY A 158 1.80 0.39 -6.78
CA GLY A 158 2.93 0.98 -7.49
C GLY A 158 4.19 1.08 -6.62
N THR A 159 4.03 1.48 -5.35
CA THR A 159 5.16 1.50 -4.41
C THR A 159 5.68 0.09 -4.10
N THR A 160 4.78 -0.90 -3.99
CA THR A 160 5.19 -2.30 -3.79
C THR A 160 6.00 -2.80 -4.98
N PHE A 161 5.51 -2.61 -6.19
CA PHE A 161 6.23 -3.06 -7.39
C PHE A 161 7.55 -2.31 -7.60
N ALA A 162 7.60 -1.02 -7.31
CA ALA A 162 8.86 -0.26 -7.35
C ALA A 162 9.88 -0.80 -6.33
N MET A 163 9.44 -1.11 -5.11
CA MET A 163 10.30 -1.67 -4.06
C MET A 163 10.85 -3.04 -4.43
N PHE A 164 10.06 -3.86 -5.11
CA PHE A 164 10.44 -5.22 -5.49
C PHE A 164 10.97 -5.33 -6.93
N SER A 165 11.09 -4.24 -7.69
CA SER A 165 11.52 -4.26 -9.10
C SER A 165 12.87 -4.95 -9.34
N GLN A 166 13.77 -4.91 -8.37
CA GLN A 166 15.08 -5.56 -8.43
C GLN A 166 15.12 -6.92 -7.71
N ASN A 167 13.98 -7.39 -7.17
CA ASN A 167 13.93 -8.66 -6.47
C ASN A 167 13.89 -9.81 -7.48
N PRO A 168 14.84 -10.78 -7.45
CA PRO A 168 14.88 -11.88 -8.40
C PRO A 168 13.66 -12.83 -8.31
N LEU A 169 12.86 -12.75 -7.24
CA LEU A 169 11.62 -13.51 -7.11
C LEU A 169 10.46 -12.92 -7.91
N MET A 170 10.62 -11.70 -8.44
CA MET A 170 9.61 -11.07 -9.29
C MET A 170 9.88 -11.40 -10.75
N GLU A 171 8.90 -11.98 -11.43
CA GLU A 171 8.94 -12.04 -12.89
C GLU A 171 8.96 -10.63 -13.48
N LYS A 172 9.86 -10.41 -14.43
CA LYS A 172 9.90 -9.15 -15.14
C LYS A 172 8.67 -8.98 -16.02
N SER A 173 8.04 -7.84 -15.92
CA SER A 173 6.90 -7.46 -16.74
C SER A 173 7.00 -5.99 -17.10
N GLU A 174 7.13 -5.71 -18.39
CA GLU A 174 7.18 -4.32 -18.89
C GLU A 174 5.94 -3.50 -18.46
N VAL A 175 4.78 -4.13 -18.40
CA VAL A 175 3.54 -3.48 -17.94
C VAL A 175 3.64 -3.07 -16.48
N ILE A 176 4.12 -3.97 -15.62
CA ILE A 176 4.28 -3.70 -14.18
C ILE A 176 5.39 -2.70 -13.95
N ASP A 177 6.52 -2.82 -14.66
CA ASP A 177 7.65 -1.90 -14.53
C ASP A 177 7.27 -0.47 -14.97
N ALA A 178 6.59 -0.33 -16.11
CA ALA A 178 6.09 0.96 -16.57
C ALA A 178 5.05 1.58 -15.63
N TYR A 179 4.17 0.76 -15.07
CA TYR A 179 3.21 1.20 -14.06
C TYR A 179 3.90 1.68 -12.78
N ALA A 180 4.82 0.88 -12.23
CA ALA A 180 5.58 1.24 -11.04
C ALA A 180 6.36 2.56 -11.24
N GLN A 181 7.05 2.70 -12.36
CA GLN A 181 7.78 3.93 -12.73
C GLN A 181 6.85 5.14 -12.77
N ARG A 182 5.66 5.01 -13.37
CA ARG A 182 4.68 6.08 -13.44
C ARG A 182 4.21 6.54 -12.06
N VAL A 183 3.99 5.59 -11.15
CA VAL A 183 3.56 5.91 -9.78
C VAL A 183 4.68 6.61 -9.01
N VAL A 184 5.91 6.11 -9.04
CA VAL A 184 7.01 6.71 -8.26
C VAL A 184 7.60 7.98 -8.90
N ALA A 185 7.27 8.26 -10.15
CA ALA A 185 7.64 9.53 -10.79
C ALA A 185 6.80 10.73 -10.29
N ARG A 186 5.75 10.48 -9.52
CA ARG A 186 4.88 11.56 -9.02
C ARG A 186 5.63 12.44 -8.00
N PRO A 187 5.45 13.78 -8.04
CA PRO A 187 6.16 14.68 -7.14
C PRO A 187 5.94 14.39 -5.65
N ALA A 188 4.73 13.95 -5.28
CA ALA A 188 4.42 13.58 -3.90
C ALA A 188 5.23 12.36 -3.42
N PHE A 189 5.55 11.42 -4.30
CA PHE A 189 6.44 10.31 -3.95
C PHE A 189 7.85 10.80 -3.63
N GLN A 190 8.37 11.75 -4.40
CA GLN A 190 9.70 12.32 -4.15
C GLN A 190 9.76 13.05 -2.80
N ARG A 191 8.68 13.79 -2.44
CA ARG A 191 8.57 14.41 -1.12
C ARG A 191 8.51 13.36 0.00
N ALA A 192 7.73 12.30 -0.20
CA ALA A 192 7.64 11.21 0.77
C ALA A 192 9.00 10.55 1.03
N MET A 193 9.78 10.32 -0.01
CA MET A 193 11.13 9.73 0.14
C MET A 193 12.10 10.65 0.88
N ALA A 194 11.93 11.97 0.81
CA ALA A 194 12.72 12.92 1.60
C ALA A 194 12.42 12.80 3.11
N HIS A 195 11.21 12.41 3.47
CA HIS A 195 10.80 12.20 4.86
C HIS A 195 11.08 10.78 5.39
N ASP A 196 11.25 9.78 4.51
CA ASP A 196 11.44 8.37 4.89
C ASP A 196 12.81 8.09 5.55
N GLY A 197 13.76 8.99 5.42
CA GLY A 197 15.11 8.83 5.97
C GLY A 197 15.47 9.80 7.10
N SER A 198 14.53 10.64 7.50
CA SER A 198 14.73 11.67 8.54
C SER A 198 14.34 11.21 9.92
#